data_b5b9e5edec73b0cd3c0fff5c935deb0a
#
_entry.id   b5b9e5edec73b0cd3c0fff5c935deb0a
#
_cell.length_a   1.000
_cell.length_b   1.000
_cell.length_c   1.000
_cell.angle_alpha   90.00
_cell.angle_beta   90.00
_cell.angle_gamma   90.00
#
_symmetry.space_group_name_H-M   'P 1'
#
loop_
_entity.id
_entity.type
_entity.pdbx_description
1 polymer ?
#
loop_
_entity_poly.entity_id
_entity_poly.type
_entity_poly.pdbx_seq_one_letter_code
_entity_poly.pdbx_strand_id
1 'polypeptide(L)'
;MGQVGSAALNTSPSRSKISLAAIALCCIAGAGALAEDAMTGKVTPFKSVQFAPDQDVACLAAALETGNPTAGPSTWILKAPAGCVVPWHSHTAEEQLIVITGSVLGEMRGQRTTSLDPGGFAMMPSHMPHRFSCQGPDACVMFATFDRTYDIKWETGVP
;
A
#
# COMPACT_ATOMS: atom_id res chain seq x y z
N MET A 1 -25.56 -31.35 -89.81
CA MET A 1 -26.74 -30.81 -90.40
C MET A 1 -27.29 -29.68 -89.48
N GLY A 2 -27.48 -28.45 -90.03
CA GLY A 2 -28.22 -27.32 -89.48
C GLY A 2 -27.44 -26.38 -88.59
N GLN A 3 -26.73 -25.41 -89.09
CA GLN A 3 -26.99 -23.98 -89.39
C GLN A 3 -28.23 -23.42 -88.65
N VAL A 4 -28.16 -22.25 -88.05
CA VAL A 4 -27.96 -20.82 -88.30
C VAL A 4 -28.37 -20.11 -86.99
N GLY A 5 -27.84 -19.04 -86.67
CA GLY A 5 -28.33 -17.72 -86.84
C GLY A 5 -27.78 -16.70 -85.84
N SER A 6 -27.15 -15.75 -86.46
CA SER A 6 -26.64 -14.52 -85.84
C SER A 6 -27.80 -13.60 -85.38
N ALA A 7 -27.64 -12.94 -84.26
CA ALA A 7 -28.21 -11.62 -84.05
C ALA A 7 -27.39 -10.86 -82.98
N ALA A 8 -26.67 -9.86 -83.47
CA ALA A 8 -26.05 -8.83 -82.67
C ALA A 8 -27.07 -7.87 -82.14
N LEU A 9 -27.08 -7.58 -80.87
CA LEU A 9 -27.71 -6.39 -80.33
C LEU A 9 -26.73 -5.64 -79.44
N ASN A 10 -26.37 -4.52 -79.98
CA ASN A 10 -25.53 -3.49 -79.43
C ASN A 10 -26.30 -2.74 -78.30
N THR A 11 -25.83 -2.81 -77.10
CA THR A 11 -26.31 -1.88 -76.05
C THR A 11 -25.09 -1.38 -75.22
N SER A 12 -24.96 -0.08 -75.35
CA SER A 12 -23.99 0.79 -74.71
C SER A 12 -23.93 0.63 -73.17
N PRO A 13 -22.74 0.60 -72.54
CA PRO A 13 -22.70 0.55 -71.08
C PRO A 13 -22.93 1.93 -70.50
N SER A 14 -23.95 2.04 -69.68
CA SER A 14 -24.20 3.16 -68.77
C SER A 14 -23.04 3.30 -67.76
N ARG A 15 -22.37 4.41 -67.78
CA ARG A 15 -21.33 4.78 -66.80
C ARG A 15 -22.02 5.10 -65.47
N SER A 16 -22.06 4.13 -64.58
CA SER A 16 -22.40 4.36 -63.18
C SER A 16 -21.23 5.02 -62.49
N LYS A 17 -21.43 6.25 -62.00
CA LYS A 17 -20.46 6.99 -61.21
C LYS A 17 -20.46 6.37 -59.81
N ILE A 18 -19.44 5.60 -59.50
CA ILE A 18 -19.17 5.13 -58.14
C ILE A 18 -18.52 6.30 -57.38
N SER A 19 -19.32 6.95 -56.54
CA SER A 19 -18.81 7.92 -55.58
C SER A 19 -18.02 7.13 -54.50
N LEU A 20 -16.72 7.25 -54.50
CA LEU A 20 -15.90 6.84 -53.34
C LEU A 20 -16.19 7.81 -52.19
N ALA A 21 -17.05 7.39 -51.29
CA ALA A 21 -17.11 8.00 -49.98
C ALA A 21 -15.85 7.59 -49.19
N ALA A 22 -14.94 8.51 -49.05
CA ALA A 22 -13.78 8.36 -48.18
C ALA A 22 -14.29 8.34 -46.73
N ILE A 23 -14.35 7.16 -46.13
CA ILE A 23 -14.55 7.01 -44.67
C ILE A 23 -13.23 7.41 -44.01
N ALA A 24 -13.16 8.64 -43.54
CA ALA A 24 -12.08 9.06 -42.64
C ALA A 24 -12.28 8.36 -41.28
N LEU A 25 -11.53 7.27 -41.08
CA LEU A 25 -11.42 6.59 -39.78
C LEU A 25 -10.62 7.50 -38.84
N CYS A 26 -11.35 8.31 -38.07
CA CYS A 26 -10.77 9.17 -37.05
C CYS A 26 -10.34 8.25 -35.88
N CYS A 27 -9.06 7.79 -35.89
CA CYS A 27 -8.44 7.16 -34.75
C CYS A 27 -8.27 8.22 -33.66
N ILE A 28 -9.27 8.35 -32.80
CA ILE A 28 -9.11 9.06 -31.54
C ILE A 28 -8.23 8.15 -30.65
N ALA A 29 -6.92 8.33 -30.76
CA ALA A 29 -5.99 7.84 -29.76
C ALA A 29 -6.29 8.61 -28.47
N GLY A 30 -7.19 8.07 -27.66
CA GLY A 30 -7.37 8.49 -26.28
C GLY A 30 -6.08 8.18 -25.52
N ALA A 31 -5.14 9.10 -25.53
CA ALA A 31 -4.07 9.11 -24.53
C ALA A 31 -4.76 9.34 -23.18
N GLY A 32 -5.14 8.24 -22.51
CA GLY A 32 -5.42 8.25 -21.09
C GLY A 32 -4.12 8.69 -20.42
N ALA A 33 -3.98 9.97 -20.14
CA ALA A 33 -3.02 10.46 -19.19
C ALA A 33 -3.35 9.75 -17.88
N LEU A 34 -2.53 8.75 -17.52
CA LEU A 34 -2.45 8.30 -16.14
C LEU A 34 -2.00 9.55 -15.38
N ALA A 35 -2.93 10.19 -14.70
CA ALA A 35 -2.59 11.19 -13.72
C ALA A 35 -1.73 10.44 -12.69
N GLU A 36 -0.43 10.58 -12.82
CA GLU A 36 0.51 10.27 -11.75
C GLU A 36 0.06 11.18 -10.61
N ASP A 37 -0.53 10.61 -9.57
CA ASP A 37 -0.84 11.35 -8.35
C ASP A 37 0.47 11.94 -7.87
N ALA A 38 0.66 13.22 -8.15
CA ALA A 38 1.84 13.94 -7.69
C ALA A 38 1.84 13.83 -6.16
N MET A 39 2.77 13.04 -5.62
CA MET A 39 2.97 12.91 -4.18
C MET A 39 3.24 14.30 -3.62
N THR A 40 2.23 14.90 -3.02
CA THR A 40 2.38 16.17 -2.31
C THR A 40 3.07 15.90 -0.98
N GLY A 41 4.12 16.67 -0.68
CA GLY A 41 4.79 16.60 0.62
C GLY A 41 3.80 16.85 1.76
N LYS A 42 3.98 16.15 2.89
CA LYS A 42 3.15 16.28 4.10
C LYS A 42 4.03 16.74 5.27
N VAL A 43 3.59 17.73 6.01
CA VAL A 43 4.20 18.18 7.26
C VAL A 43 3.12 18.24 8.33
N THR A 44 3.22 17.42 9.38
CA THR A 44 2.24 17.35 10.47
C THR A 44 2.94 17.64 11.79
N PRO A 45 2.64 18.77 12.46
CA PRO A 45 3.09 18.99 13.83
C PRO A 45 2.55 17.88 14.75
N PHE A 46 3.35 17.35 15.67
CA PHE A 46 2.95 16.24 16.55
C PHE A 46 1.61 16.50 17.29
N LYS A 47 1.39 17.72 17.75
CA LYS A 47 0.13 18.13 18.40
C LYS A 47 -1.12 17.99 17.51
N SER A 48 -0.91 17.89 16.20
CA SER A 48 -1.99 17.79 15.20
C SER A 48 -2.19 16.33 14.71
N VAL A 49 -1.37 15.39 15.18
CA VAL A 49 -1.50 13.97 14.86
C VAL A 49 -2.81 13.45 15.42
N GLN A 50 -3.61 12.83 14.56
CA GLN A 50 -4.90 12.25 14.92
C GLN A 50 -4.74 10.77 15.24
N PHE A 51 -4.70 10.43 16.52
CA PHE A 51 -4.64 9.05 16.97
C PHE A 51 -6.02 8.41 17.02
N ALA A 52 -6.13 7.19 16.53
CA ALA A 52 -7.28 6.31 16.73
C ALA A 52 -6.88 5.13 17.62
N PRO A 53 -7.81 4.54 18.40
CA PRO A 53 -7.55 3.28 19.09
C PRO A 53 -7.10 2.22 18.08
N ASP A 54 -6.07 1.47 18.46
CA ASP A 54 -5.62 0.34 17.66
C ASP A 54 -6.65 -0.79 17.72
N GLN A 55 -6.86 -1.49 16.60
CA GLN A 55 -7.88 -2.54 16.52
C GLN A 55 -7.41 -3.87 17.12
N ASP A 56 -6.12 -4.09 17.14
CA ASP A 56 -5.48 -5.35 17.53
C ASP A 56 -4.95 -5.30 18.97
N VAL A 57 -4.54 -4.11 19.43
CA VAL A 57 -3.94 -3.90 20.76
C VAL A 57 -4.68 -2.81 21.54
N ALA A 58 -5.58 -3.21 22.44
CA ALA A 58 -6.51 -2.31 23.13
C ALA A 58 -5.85 -1.12 23.88
N CYS A 59 -4.61 -1.24 24.32
CA CYS A 59 -3.90 -0.16 25.01
C CYS A 59 -3.13 0.76 24.05
N LEU A 60 -3.03 0.40 22.77
CA LEU A 60 -2.29 1.17 21.79
C LEU A 60 -3.21 2.16 21.05
N ALA A 61 -2.67 3.29 20.67
CA ALA A 61 -3.30 4.20 19.72
C ALA A 61 -2.34 4.44 18.55
N ALA A 62 -2.87 4.45 17.35
CA ALA A 62 -2.10 4.54 16.12
C ALA A 62 -2.58 5.70 15.24
N ALA A 63 -1.66 6.32 14.52
CA ALA A 63 -1.95 7.30 13.48
C ALA A 63 -1.21 6.92 12.21
N LEU A 64 -1.95 6.66 11.13
CA LEU A 64 -1.38 6.43 9.81
C LEU A 64 -0.90 7.77 9.25
N GLU A 65 0.40 7.91 9.03
CA GLU A 65 1.00 9.11 8.48
C GLU A 65 1.10 9.06 6.96
N THR A 66 1.56 7.95 6.40
CA THR A 66 1.67 7.77 4.95
C THR A 66 1.44 6.33 4.55
N GLY A 67 1.14 6.12 3.26
CA GLY A 67 0.98 4.81 2.66
C GLY A 67 -0.43 4.25 2.76
N ASN A 68 -0.54 2.97 2.41
CA ASN A 68 -1.80 2.22 2.47
C ASN A 68 -1.54 0.82 3.05
N PRO A 69 -1.83 0.60 4.34
CA PRO A 69 -1.52 -0.67 5.01
C PRO A 69 -2.26 -1.89 4.44
N THR A 70 -3.34 -1.67 3.69
CA THR A 70 -4.09 -2.77 3.06
C THR A 70 -3.59 -3.13 1.66
N ALA A 71 -2.69 -2.33 1.08
CA ALA A 71 -2.22 -2.53 -0.29
C ALA A 71 -0.71 -2.41 -0.46
N GLY A 72 0.03 -1.89 0.53
CA GLY A 72 1.47 -1.67 0.38
C GLY A 72 2.14 -1.12 1.63
N PRO A 73 3.31 -0.51 1.48
CA PRO A 73 4.06 0.08 2.60
C PRO A 73 3.27 1.16 3.34
N SER A 74 3.56 1.28 4.63
CA SER A 74 2.91 2.28 5.48
C SER A 74 3.83 2.77 6.58
N THR A 75 3.54 4.00 7.06
CA THR A 75 4.28 4.68 8.11
C THR A 75 3.31 5.17 9.17
N TRP A 76 3.64 4.92 10.43
CA TRP A 76 2.77 5.14 11.57
C TRP A 76 3.47 5.89 12.71
N ILE A 77 2.68 6.62 13.47
CA ILE A 77 3.05 7.03 14.82
C ILE A 77 2.18 6.23 15.79
N LEU A 78 2.83 5.54 16.72
CA LEU A 78 2.19 4.72 17.74
C LEU A 78 2.32 5.42 19.08
N LYS A 79 1.27 5.31 19.90
CA LYS A 79 1.26 5.85 21.27
C LYS A 79 0.74 4.80 22.24
N ALA A 80 1.51 4.53 23.27
CA ALA A 80 1.20 3.55 24.30
C ALA A 80 1.32 4.19 25.70
N PRO A 81 0.33 4.06 26.59
CA PRO A 81 0.51 4.45 27.99
C PRO A 81 1.54 3.56 28.67
N ALA A 82 2.09 4.02 29.78
CA ALA A 82 2.95 3.21 30.64
C ALA A 82 2.26 1.88 31.01
N GLY A 83 2.99 0.79 30.92
CA GLY A 83 2.49 -0.57 31.17
C GLY A 83 1.74 -1.21 30.02
N CYS A 84 1.53 -0.52 28.90
CA CYS A 84 0.96 -1.12 27.71
C CYS A 84 1.89 -2.19 27.15
N VAL A 85 1.34 -3.36 26.84
CA VAL A 85 2.07 -4.49 26.26
C VAL A 85 1.43 -4.83 24.92
N VAL A 86 2.24 -4.82 23.87
CA VAL A 86 1.92 -5.44 22.59
C VAL A 86 2.36 -6.90 22.70
N PRO A 87 1.44 -7.87 22.74
CA PRO A 87 1.80 -9.29 22.97
C PRO A 87 2.71 -9.85 21.88
N TRP A 88 3.22 -11.06 22.09
CA TRP A 88 4.01 -11.76 21.07
C TRP A 88 3.23 -11.90 19.77
N HIS A 89 3.81 -11.37 18.71
CA HIS A 89 3.24 -11.37 17.37
C HIS A 89 4.34 -11.36 16.30
N SER A 90 3.94 -11.52 15.05
CA SER A 90 4.80 -11.34 13.89
C SER A 90 4.00 -10.70 12.75
N HIS A 91 4.70 -10.16 11.77
CA HIS A 91 4.14 -9.61 10.54
C HIS A 91 4.71 -10.31 9.32
N THR A 92 3.96 -10.35 8.22
CA THR A 92 4.54 -10.70 6.91
C THR A 92 5.47 -9.59 6.42
N ALA A 93 5.16 -8.35 6.77
CA ALA A 93 6.04 -7.20 6.53
C ALA A 93 7.29 -7.24 7.41
N GLU A 94 8.37 -6.62 6.94
CA GLU A 94 9.43 -6.13 7.82
C GLU A 94 8.90 -4.90 8.55
N GLU A 95 9.10 -4.86 9.87
CA GLU A 95 8.80 -3.69 10.67
C GLU A 95 10.10 -3.02 11.13
N GLN A 96 10.12 -1.68 11.06
CA GLN A 96 11.16 -0.87 11.69
C GLN A 96 10.51 0.09 12.67
N LEU A 97 11.12 0.23 13.84
CA LEU A 97 10.60 1.04 14.93
C LEU A 97 11.69 1.93 15.53
N ILE A 98 11.33 3.19 15.76
CA ILE A 98 12.16 4.16 16.51
C ILE A 98 11.37 4.67 17.69
N VAL A 99 11.95 4.67 18.86
CA VAL A 99 11.38 5.31 20.05
C VAL A 99 11.58 6.82 19.98
N ILE A 100 10.49 7.56 20.06
CA ILE A 100 10.49 9.04 20.08
C ILE A 100 10.51 9.55 21.53
N THR A 101 9.63 8.99 22.37
CA THR A 101 9.56 9.32 23.81
C THR A 101 9.27 8.07 24.64
N GLY A 102 9.57 8.14 25.93
CA GLY A 102 9.39 7.04 26.85
C GLY A 102 10.51 6.01 26.73
N SER A 103 10.34 4.84 27.35
CA SER A 103 11.26 3.72 27.27
C SER A 103 10.48 2.45 26.88
N VAL A 104 10.94 1.76 25.87
CA VAL A 104 10.30 0.56 25.31
C VAL A 104 11.18 -0.65 25.55
N LEU A 105 10.65 -1.68 26.21
CA LEU A 105 11.30 -2.97 26.27
C LEU A 105 10.96 -3.76 25.00
N GLY A 106 11.99 -4.01 24.18
CA GLY A 106 11.89 -4.81 22.95
C GLY A 106 12.38 -6.23 23.17
N GLU A 107 11.63 -7.20 22.70
CA GLU A 107 11.95 -8.62 22.78
C GLU A 107 11.69 -9.28 21.43
N MET A 108 12.66 -10.03 20.94
CA MET A 108 12.57 -10.83 19.72
C MET A 108 12.96 -12.27 20.04
N ARG A 109 12.29 -13.22 19.42
CA ARG A 109 12.58 -14.64 19.64
C ARG A 109 14.07 -14.93 19.40
N GLY A 110 14.71 -15.56 20.39
CA GLY A 110 16.12 -15.94 20.30
C GLY A 110 17.12 -14.80 20.44
N GLN A 111 16.66 -13.59 20.76
CA GLN A 111 17.53 -12.44 20.99
C GLN A 111 17.47 -11.98 22.45
N ARG A 112 18.45 -11.16 22.82
CA ARG A 112 18.47 -10.54 24.16
C ARG A 112 17.39 -9.46 24.24
N THR A 113 16.60 -9.49 25.29
CA THR A 113 15.71 -8.41 25.68
C THR A 113 16.49 -7.09 25.82
N THR A 114 16.00 -6.03 25.19
CA THR A 114 16.71 -4.74 25.13
C THR A 114 15.74 -3.61 25.47
N SER A 115 16.18 -2.71 26.35
CA SER A 115 15.48 -1.43 26.58
C SER A 115 15.89 -0.43 25.51
N LEU A 116 14.90 0.22 24.90
CA LEU A 116 15.08 1.25 23.89
C LEU A 116 14.60 2.58 24.46
N ASP A 117 15.53 3.50 24.66
CA ASP A 117 15.26 4.88 25.04
C ASP A 117 15.04 5.75 23.77
N PRO A 118 14.66 7.04 23.90
CA PRO A 118 14.49 7.93 22.77
C PRO A 118 15.68 7.92 21.80
N GLY A 119 15.39 7.65 20.49
CA GLY A 119 16.38 7.41 19.46
C GLY A 119 16.76 5.92 19.30
N GLY A 120 16.35 5.05 20.22
CA GLY A 120 16.53 3.60 20.09
C GLY A 120 15.78 3.05 18.88
N PHE A 121 16.43 2.10 18.20
CA PHE A 121 15.95 1.49 16.95
C PHE A 121 15.79 -0.02 17.09
N ALA A 122 14.74 -0.56 16.52
CA ALA A 122 14.54 -1.98 16.32
C ALA A 122 14.13 -2.26 14.87
N MET A 123 14.60 -3.37 14.32
CA MET A 123 14.17 -3.90 13.03
C MET A 123 13.75 -5.35 13.21
N MET A 124 12.53 -5.65 12.89
CA MET A 124 11.92 -6.98 12.94
C MET A 124 11.78 -7.51 11.52
N PRO A 125 12.62 -8.48 11.10
CA PRO A 125 12.48 -9.12 9.81
C PRO A 125 11.10 -9.76 9.65
N SER A 126 10.65 -9.90 8.40
CA SER A 126 9.44 -10.65 8.07
C SER A 126 9.36 -11.96 8.86
N HIS A 127 8.20 -12.21 9.48
CA HIS A 127 7.90 -13.37 10.32
C HIS A 127 8.74 -13.52 11.60
N MET A 128 9.47 -12.50 12.02
CA MET A 128 10.19 -12.53 13.30
C MET A 128 9.20 -12.34 14.46
N PRO A 129 9.02 -13.33 15.34
CA PRO A 129 8.22 -13.13 16.55
C PRO A 129 8.87 -12.12 17.48
N HIS A 130 8.07 -11.15 17.88
CA HIS A 130 8.51 -10.07 18.75
C HIS A 130 7.37 -9.56 19.63
N ARG A 131 7.71 -8.81 20.66
CA ARG A 131 6.79 -8.05 21.49
C ARG A 131 7.43 -6.78 22.01
N PHE A 132 6.61 -5.81 22.36
CA PHE A 132 7.02 -4.56 22.97
C PHE A 132 6.21 -4.26 24.21
N SER A 133 6.84 -3.62 25.19
CA SER A 133 6.11 -3.04 26.31
C SER A 133 6.63 -1.65 26.64
N CYS A 134 5.69 -0.71 26.85
CA CYS A 134 6.03 0.63 27.31
C CYS A 134 6.33 0.59 28.79
N GLN A 135 7.56 0.94 29.16
CA GLN A 135 8.01 1.01 30.54
C GLN A 135 7.63 2.36 31.17
N GLY A 136 7.12 2.33 32.41
CA GLY A 136 6.70 3.54 33.08
C GLY A 136 7.85 4.46 33.49
N PRO A 137 7.57 5.70 33.98
CA PRO A 137 6.23 6.23 34.26
C PRO A 137 5.56 6.92 33.08
N ASP A 138 6.32 7.27 32.03
CA ASP A 138 5.82 8.06 30.91
C ASP A 138 5.22 7.21 29.81
N ALA A 139 4.35 7.82 29.00
CA ALA A 139 3.83 7.19 27.79
C ALA A 139 4.93 7.11 26.71
N CYS A 140 4.94 6.01 25.99
CA CYS A 140 5.81 5.81 24.84
C CYS A 140 5.17 6.34 23.57
N VAL A 141 5.97 7.03 22.76
CA VAL A 141 5.65 7.37 21.38
C VAL A 141 6.71 6.73 20.50
N MET A 142 6.26 6.08 19.46
CA MET A 142 7.14 5.34 18.54
C MET A 142 6.77 5.71 17.10
N PHE A 143 7.76 5.73 16.24
CA PHE A 143 7.58 5.78 14.80
C PHE A 143 7.79 4.35 14.27
N ALA A 144 6.85 3.85 13.48
CA ALA A 144 6.93 2.52 12.90
C ALA A 144 6.71 2.56 11.40
N THR A 145 7.43 1.71 10.66
CA THR A 145 7.24 1.52 9.23
C THR A 145 7.09 0.05 8.90
N PHE A 146 6.24 -0.23 7.91
CA PHE A 146 6.07 -1.56 7.32
C PHE A 146 6.39 -1.48 5.83
N ASP A 147 7.22 -2.41 5.33
CA ASP A 147 7.73 -2.40 3.95
C ASP A 147 6.70 -2.87 2.91
N ARG A 148 5.57 -3.44 3.36
CA ARG A 148 4.48 -3.97 2.53
C ARG A 148 3.15 -3.95 3.27
N THR A 149 2.14 -4.62 2.75
CA THR A 149 0.82 -4.77 3.40
C THR A 149 0.96 -5.23 4.84
N TYR A 150 0.31 -4.49 5.74
CA TYR A 150 0.28 -4.81 7.16
C TYR A 150 -0.64 -6.01 7.43
N ASP A 151 -0.17 -6.90 8.25
CA ASP A 151 -0.93 -7.95 8.93
C ASP A 151 -0.36 -8.15 10.33
N ILE A 152 -1.12 -8.74 11.24
CA ILE A 152 -0.61 -9.16 12.54
C ILE A 152 -0.98 -10.62 12.77
N LYS A 153 -0.02 -11.40 13.22
CA LYS A 153 -0.17 -12.81 13.56
C LYS A 153 0.23 -13.02 15.01
N TRP A 154 -0.75 -13.34 15.83
CA TRP A 154 -0.52 -13.59 17.25
C TRP A 154 0.27 -14.88 17.44
N GLU A 155 1.34 -14.80 18.19
CA GLU A 155 2.24 -15.91 18.46
C GLU A 155 1.93 -16.52 19.83
N THR A 156 1.68 -17.82 19.86
CA THR A 156 1.47 -18.60 21.10
C THR A 156 2.68 -19.47 21.38
N GLY A 157 3.01 -19.69 22.67
CA GLY A 157 4.10 -20.57 23.06
C GLY A 157 5.51 -20.02 22.79
N VAL A 158 5.64 -18.71 22.67
CA VAL A 158 6.96 -18.04 22.64
C VAL A 158 7.47 -18.00 24.09
N PRO A 159 8.67 -18.50 24.37
CA PRO A 159 9.25 -18.50 25.72
C PRO A 159 9.71 -17.10 26.13
#